data_548edc452dfaa85351d13e01a1cbf7b4
#
_entry.id   548edc452dfaa85351d13e01a1cbf7b4
#
_cell.length_a   1.000
_cell.length_b   1.000
_cell.length_c   1.000
_cell.angle_alpha   90.00
_cell.angle_beta   90.00
_cell.angle_gamma   90.00
#
_symmetry.space_group_name_H-M   'P 1'
#
loop_
_entity.id
_entity.type
_entity.pdbx_description
1 polymer ?
#
loop_
_entity_poly.entity_id
_entity_poly.type
_entity_poly.pdbx_seq_one_letter_code
_entity_poly.pdbx_strand_id
1 'polypeptide(L)'
;MRKDKGLSGDADRLPMLTWIMFLKFLDDNEQIQEMNAQLENRLFKPAIDAPYRWRDWAKDILLSGDDLLSFINDDTFVFGHDEQGEPKLGPGLFKYLRELQSETGTGRQDVVATVFRGLQNRMINGGLLRDVINEIEKIHFTSNEEVNTLSHLYESILKEMRDASGDAGEFYTPRPLVKFMVNRLNPQLGETVLDPASGTGGFLVETFDHLKQQAQSIQQRHLLQQRSVLGGEPKPLPYLLCQMNLLLHGLEYPQIDAGNSLRFPLRDIGDPERVDVILTNPPFGGEEERSILNNFPPDKQTAETTLLFLQLIMRRLRRATPDQNGNLTGGGRAAVVVPNGALFADGIAARIKEQLVEEFNLHTIVRLGEGVFAPYTDIPANLLFFEHGQPTETIWYYELLPPADRKKYSKTRPIQLEEFETLEQWWTNREESEVAWRMDMPRVMARQRDLAQPHRDAAEEATEQARNLKIRAEKALDPKLRAQLTAQLNAHERTAREQKAQGDAIYYTAFNLDQKNPNRKGEIEYRTPAELITDIIASQQQILNLLKAIDQTTTTV
;
A
#
# COMPACT_ATOMS: atom_id res chain seq x y z
N MET A 1 26.50 -17.35 -5.89
CA MET A 1 25.11 -17.73 -5.55
C MET A 1 24.47 -18.74 -6.50
N ARG A 2 24.49 -18.58 -7.84
CA ARG A 2 23.79 -19.52 -8.78
C ARG A 2 24.23 -20.99 -8.69
N LYS A 3 25.42 -21.28 -8.17
CA LYS A 3 25.96 -22.64 -8.00
C LYS A 3 25.64 -23.26 -6.63
N ASP A 4 25.07 -22.50 -5.71
CA ASP A 4 24.70 -22.99 -4.37
C ASP A 4 23.39 -23.76 -4.44
N LYS A 5 23.38 -25.01 -3.92
CA LYS A 5 22.21 -25.91 -3.97
C LYS A 5 21.10 -25.53 -2.98
N GLY A 6 21.39 -24.68 -2.00
CA GLY A 6 20.41 -24.14 -1.07
C GLY A 6 19.54 -23.04 -1.68
N LEU A 7 19.88 -22.54 -2.89
CA LEU A 7 19.20 -21.42 -3.55
C LEU A 7 18.59 -21.90 -4.88
N SER A 8 17.28 -22.02 -4.94
CA SER A 8 16.56 -22.57 -6.10
C SER A 8 16.18 -21.52 -7.15
N GLY A 9 16.23 -20.22 -6.84
CA GLY A 9 15.83 -19.14 -7.75
C GLY A 9 16.29 -17.76 -7.31
N ASP A 10 15.89 -16.72 -8.04
CA ASP A 10 16.23 -15.35 -7.71
C ASP A 10 15.48 -14.87 -6.46
N ALA A 11 14.30 -15.42 -6.18
CA ALA A 11 13.57 -15.22 -4.94
C ALA A 11 14.35 -15.64 -3.68
N ASP A 12 15.18 -16.69 -3.78
CA ASP A 12 16.06 -17.12 -2.69
C ASP A 12 17.38 -16.34 -2.65
N ARG A 13 17.92 -15.98 -3.82
CA ARG A 13 19.23 -15.31 -3.94
C ARG A 13 19.21 -13.87 -3.45
N LEU A 14 18.11 -13.17 -3.69
CA LEU A 14 18.09 -11.76 -3.38
C LEU A 14 18.05 -11.46 -1.87
N PRO A 15 17.24 -12.14 -1.03
CA PRO A 15 17.37 -11.96 0.41
C PRO A 15 18.81 -12.18 0.89
N MET A 16 19.52 -13.15 0.28
CA MET A 16 20.92 -13.44 0.61
C MET A 16 21.85 -12.28 0.21
N LEU A 17 21.72 -11.77 -1.00
CA LEU A 17 22.50 -10.64 -1.44
C LEU A 17 22.20 -9.38 -0.61
N THR A 18 20.91 -9.15 -0.31
CA THR A 18 20.47 -7.94 0.38
C THR A 18 21.00 -7.87 1.81
N TRP A 19 20.95 -8.92 2.62
CA TRP A 19 21.48 -8.86 3.98
C TRP A 19 23.00 -8.69 4.02
N ILE A 20 23.73 -9.31 3.07
CA ILE A 20 25.18 -9.14 2.95
C ILE A 20 25.52 -7.69 2.62
N MET A 21 24.84 -7.11 1.62
CA MET A 21 25.01 -5.71 1.25
C MET A 21 24.60 -4.76 2.37
N PHE A 22 23.53 -5.08 3.10
CA PHE A 22 23.07 -4.28 4.24
C PHE A 22 24.13 -4.18 5.33
N LEU A 23 24.75 -5.28 5.74
CA LEU A 23 25.80 -5.26 6.76
C LEU A 23 27.04 -4.51 6.30
N LYS A 24 27.44 -4.68 5.03
CA LYS A 24 28.57 -3.92 4.45
C LYS A 24 28.27 -2.43 4.42
N PHE A 25 27.10 -2.04 3.91
CA PHE A 25 26.67 -0.64 3.83
C PHE A 25 26.60 0.00 5.23
N LEU A 26 26.00 -0.70 6.19
CA LEU A 26 25.88 -0.20 7.56
C LEU A 26 27.27 0.08 8.16
N ASP A 27 28.21 -0.85 8.00
CA ASP A 27 29.55 -0.71 8.54
C ASP A 27 30.34 0.44 7.86
N ASP A 28 30.27 0.58 6.52
CA ASP A 28 30.92 1.66 5.81
C ASP A 28 30.37 3.04 6.22
N ASN A 29 29.04 3.14 6.36
CA ASN A 29 28.39 4.37 6.81
C ASN A 29 28.78 4.70 8.26
N GLU A 30 28.82 3.69 9.14
CA GLU A 30 29.25 3.87 10.53
C GLU A 30 30.71 4.29 10.65
N GLN A 31 31.61 3.81 9.77
CA GLN A 31 33.00 4.28 9.73
C GLN A 31 33.09 5.78 9.41
N ILE A 32 32.28 6.28 8.47
CA ILE A 32 32.21 7.71 8.16
C ILE A 32 31.69 8.50 9.36
N GLN A 33 30.63 8.02 10.00
CA GLN A 33 30.03 8.69 11.16
C GLN A 33 30.97 8.66 12.38
N GLU A 34 31.68 7.57 12.60
CA GLU A 34 32.67 7.43 13.64
C GLU A 34 33.81 8.47 13.44
N MET A 35 34.31 8.61 12.20
CA MET A 35 35.32 9.60 11.84
C MET A 35 34.83 11.04 12.07
N ASN A 36 33.60 11.34 11.63
CA ASN A 36 32.99 12.65 11.83
C ASN A 36 32.77 12.97 13.33
N ALA A 37 32.34 12.00 14.11
CA ALA A 37 32.17 12.15 15.55
C ALA A 37 33.52 12.42 16.26
N GLN A 38 34.60 11.75 15.83
CA GLN A 38 35.93 12.00 16.36
C GLN A 38 36.40 13.42 16.03
N LEU A 39 36.18 13.91 14.79
CA LEU A 39 36.50 15.28 14.40
C LEU A 39 35.74 16.34 15.21
N GLU A 40 34.50 16.01 15.63
CA GLU A 40 33.64 16.88 16.43
C GLU A 40 33.76 16.65 17.96
N ASN A 41 34.70 15.80 18.40
CA ASN A 41 34.86 15.37 19.81
C ASN A 41 33.55 14.84 20.43
N ARG A 42 32.74 14.10 19.64
CA ARG A 42 31.52 13.42 20.11
C ARG A 42 31.77 11.93 20.28
N LEU A 43 31.05 11.32 21.25
CA LEU A 43 31.01 9.87 21.36
C LEU A 43 30.14 9.29 20.21
N PHE A 44 30.65 8.28 19.55
CA PHE A 44 29.92 7.49 18.57
C PHE A 44 29.58 6.11 19.17
N LYS A 45 28.32 5.68 19.06
CA LYS A 45 27.88 4.35 19.45
C LYS A 45 27.47 3.59 18.20
N PRO A 46 28.17 2.53 17.81
CA PRO A 46 27.80 1.73 16.65
C PRO A 46 26.48 0.97 16.89
N ALA A 47 25.79 0.60 15.80
CA ALA A 47 24.63 -0.28 15.87
C ALA A 47 25.03 -1.73 16.15
N ILE A 48 26.18 -2.15 15.67
CA ILE A 48 26.73 -3.49 15.81
C ILE A 48 28.08 -3.38 16.54
N ASP A 49 28.24 -4.12 17.63
CA ASP A 49 29.49 -4.14 18.39
C ASP A 49 30.47 -5.15 17.81
N ALA A 50 31.76 -4.96 18.11
CA ALA A 50 32.77 -5.98 17.85
C ALA A 50 32.45 -7.26 18.66
N PRO A 51 32.71 -8.44 18.12
CA PRO A 51 33.37 -8.77 16.84
C PRO A 51 32.41 -8.96 15.64
N TYR A 52 31.18 -8.46 15.72
CA TYR A 52 30.12 -8.74 14.73
C TYR A 52 30.00 -7.69 13.63
N ARG A 53 30.75 -6.57 13.70
CA ARG A 53 30.77 -5.55 12.62
C ARG A 53 31.35 -6.18 11.35
N TRP A 54 30.87 -5.77 10.20
CA TRP A 54 31.35 -6.30 8.91
C TRP A 54 32.88 -6.29 8.81
N ARG A 55 33.54 -5.21 9.23
CA ARG A 55 35.01 -5.05 9.21
C ARG A 55 35.77 -6.04 10.08
N ASP A 56 35.11 -6.64 11.09
CA ASP A 56 35.76 -7.53 12.06
C ASP A 56 35.85 -8.97 11.54
N TRP A 57 34.90 -9.45 10.71
CA TRP A 57 34.83 -10.84 10.28
C TRP A 57 34.86 -11.02 8.76
N ALA A 58 34.36 -10.07 7.97
CA ALA A 58 34.22 -10.25 6.52
C ALA A 58 35.60 -10.27 5.80
N LYS A 59 36.61 -9.61 6.37
CA LYS A 59 37.98 -9.60 5.86
C LYS A 59 38.83 -10.77 6.34
N ASP A 60 38.35 -11.55 7.31
CA ASP A 60 39.10 -12.69 7.83
C ASP A 60 39.02 -13.87 6.85
N ILE A 61 40.14 -14.11 6.17
CA ILE A 61 40.27 -15.17 5.16
C ILE A 61 40.22 -16.57 5.80
N LEU A 62 40.57 -16.68 7.08
CA LEU A 62 40.55 -17.94 7.81
C LEU A 62 39.12 -18.39 8.12
N LEU A 63 38.21 -17.45 8.30
CA LEU A 63 36.79 -17.72 8.53
C LEU A 63 36.12 -18.09 7.19
N SER A 64 36.15 -19.34 6.79
CA SER A 64 35.63 -19.81 5.50
C SER A 64 35.01 -21.22 5.62
N GLY A 65 34.34 -21.69 4.56
CA GLY A 65 33.73 -23.02 4.55
C GLY A 65 32.69 -23.20 5.66
N ASP A 66 32.79 -24.33 6.37
CA ASP A 66 31.81 -24.67 7.42
C ASP A 66 31.92 -23.76 8.65
N ASP A 67 33.11 -23.24 8.95
CA ASP A 67 33.30 -22.27 10.05
C ASP A 67 32.56 -20.97 9.80
N LEU A 68 32.54 -20.49 8.56
CA LEU A 68 31.77 -19.31 8.18
C LEU A 68 30.26 -19.55 8.28
N LEU A 69 29.81 -20.74 7.87
CA LEU A 69 28.39 -21.11 8.00
C LEU A 69 27.99 -21.22 9.47
N SER A 70 28.83 -21.83 10.31
CA SER A 70 28.62 -21.94 11.75
C SER A 70 28.57 -20.56 12.43
N PHE A 71 29.54 -19.68 12.10
CA PHE A 71 29.52 -18.30 12.58
C PHE A 71 28.23 -17.56 12.26
N ILE A 72 27.69 -17.75 11.05
CA ILE A 72 26.47 -17.04 10.63
C ILE A 72 25.22 -17.66 11.22
N ASN A 73 25.11 -18.99 11.24
CA ASN A 73 23.83 -19.69 11.46
C ASN A 73 23.63 -20.21 12.88
N ASP A 74 24.72 -20.58 13.58
CA ASP A 74 24.60 -21.30 14.84
C ASP A 74 24.24 -20.34 15.99
N ASP A 75 23.55 -20.87 16.98
CA ASP A 75 23.20 -20.09 18.17
C ASP A 75 24.43 -19.78 19.06
N THR A 76 25.48 -20.59 18.93
CA THR A 76 26.74 -20.41 19.67
C THR A 76 27.92 -20.66 18.76
N PHE A 77 28.89 -19.74 18.81
CA PHE A 77 30.13 -19.81 18.04
C PHE A 77 31.36 -19.65 18.93
N VAL A 78 32.46 -20.31 18.55
CA VAL A 78 33.76 -20.26 19.26
C VAL A 78 34.65 -19.21 18.63
N PHE A 79 34.87 -18.07 19.30
CA PHE A 79 35.72 -16.96 18.82
C PHE A 79 37.23 -17.17 19.08
N GLY A 80 37.64 -18.36 19.50
CA GLY A 80 38.99 -18.67 19.90
C GLY A 80 39.06 -19.25 21.30
N HIS A 81 40.24 -19.23 21.91
CA HIS A 81 40.47 -19.75 23.25
C HIS A 81 41.03 -18.65 24.14
N ASP A 82 40.79 -18.74 25.45
CA ASP A 82 41.38 -17.85 26.44
C ASP A 82 42.82 -18.26 26.78
N GLU A 83 43.47 -17.53 27.72
CA GLU A 83 44.82 -17.82 28.17
C GLU A 83 44.94 -19.20 28.87
N GLN A 84 43.85 -19.77 29.31
CA GLN A 84 43.75 -21.08 29.99
C GLN A 84 43.45 -22.20 28.98
N GLY A 85 43.19 -21.86 27.69
CA GLY A 85 42.84 -22.81 26.62
C GLY A 85 41.35 -23.16 26.55
N GLU A 86 40.49 -22.51 27.34
CA GLU A 86 39.06 -22.72 27.29
C GLU A 86 38.43 -21.93 26.11
N PRO A 87 37.39 -22.48 25.45
CA PRO A 87 36.77 -21.84 24.30
C PRO A 87 36.01 -20.56 24.70
N LYS A 88 36.31 -19.42 24.05
CA LYS A 88 35.53 -18.20 24.13
C LYS A 88 34.25 -18.34 23.32
N LEU A 89 33.14 -18.61 24.02
CA LEU A 89 31.82 -18.78 23.41
C LEU A 89 31.08 -17.44 23.31
N GLY A 90 30.41 -17.22 22.18
CA GLY A 90 29.48 -16.12 21.97
C GLY A 90 28.34 -16.54 21.04
N PRO A 91 27.28 -15.71 20.89
CA PRO A 91 26.25 -15.98 19.91
C PRO A 91 26.81 -15.95 18.49
N GLY A 92 26.25 -16.76 17.57
CA GLY A 92 26.53 -16.61 16.16
C GLY A 92 25.93 -15.30 15.60
N LEU A 93 26.35 -14.91 14.41
CA LEU A 93 26.05 -13.59 13.85
C LEU A 93 24.53 -13.29 13.79
N PHE A 94 23.74 -14.20 13.21
CA PHE A 94 22.29 -13.97 13.06
C PHE A 94 21.57 -13.95 14.38
N LYS A 95 21.98 -14.76 15.35
CA LYS A 95 21.43 -14.70 16.71
C LYS A 95 21.74 -13.38 17.37
N TYR A 96 22.99 -12.94 17.33
CA TYR A 96 23.41 -11.64 17.87
C TYR A 96 22.60 -10.50 17.27
N LEU A 97 22.48 -10.45 15.92
CA LEU A 97 21.75 -9.38 15.23
C LEU A 97 20.25 -9.36 15.57
N ARG A 98 19.62 -10.51 15.78
CA ARG A 98 18.19 -10.61 16.17
C ARG A 98 17.92 -10.16 17.60
N GLU A 99 18.91 -10.26 18.47
CA GLU A 99 18.81 -9.94 19.89
C GLU A 99 19.23 -8.49 20.22
N LEU A 100 19.68 -7.72 19.22
CA LEU A 100 20.02 -6.31 19.39
C LEU A 100 18.82 -5.51 19.90
N GLN A 101 19.09 -4.62 20.87
CA GLN A 101 18.11 -3.71 21.44
C GLN A 101 18.76 -2.36 21.71
N SER A 102 18.09 -1.27 21.35
CA SER A 102 18.47 0.07 21.77
C SER A 102 17.84 0.44 23.12
N GLU A 103 18.42 1.40 23.81
CA GLU A 103 17.89 1.91 25.08
C GLU A 103 16.49 2.52 24.94
N THR A 104 16.17 3.03 23.75
CA THR A 104 14.92 3.74 23.45
C THR A 104 13.87 2.86 22.75
N GLY A 105 14.24 1.65 22.28
CA GLY A 105 13.38 0.80 21.46
C GLY A 105 13.12 1.31 20.04
N THR A 106 13.80 2.38 19.61
CA THR A 106 13.62 3.02 18.28
C THR A 106 14.94 3.37 17.60
N GLY A 107 16.07 2.84 18.08
CA GLY A 107 17.39 3.12 17.55
C GLY A 107 17.78 2.22 16.36
N ARG A 108 18.99 2.45 15.82
CA ARG A 108 19.56 1.62 14.74
C ARG A 108 19.62 0.13 15.09
N GLN A 109 19.90 -0.20 16.32
CA GLN A 109 19.95 -1.59 16.81
C GLN A 109 18.61 -2.30 16.63
N ASP A 110 17.48 -1.61 16.92
CA ASP A 110 16.15 -2.18 16.75
C ASP A 110 15.79 -2.38 15.28
N VAL A 111 16.23 -1.48 14.38
CA VAL A 111 16.09 -1.64 12.92
C VAL A 111 16.83 -2.89 12.46
N VAL A 112 18.10 -3.06 12.86
CA VAL A 112 18.90 -4.25 12.53
C VAL A 112 18.23 -5.52 13.06
N ALA A 113 17.81 -5.53 14.32
CA ALA A 113 17.15 -6.70 14.92
C ALA A 113 15.88 -7.07 14.15
N THR A 114 15.06 -6.09 13.78
CA THR A 114 13.81 -6.33 13.04
C THR A 114 14.08 -6.88 11.65
N VAL A 115 15.06 -6.34 10.94
CA VAL A 115 15.52 -6.87 9.65
C VAL A 115 15.90 -8.35 9.77
N PHE A 116 16.69 -8.72 10.78
CA PHE A 116 17.21 -10.08 10.90
C PHE A 116 16.24 -11.08 11.54
N ARG A 117 15.15 -10.65 12.20
CA ARG A 117 14.12 -11.57 12.73
C ARG A 117 13.45 -12.40 11.64
N GLY A 118 13.24 -11.84 10.46
CA GLY A 118 12.61 -12.51 9.32
C GLY A 118 13.59 -13.19 8.36
N LEU A 119 14.89 -13.06 8.58
CA LEU A 119 15.92 -13.57 7.68
C LEU A 119 16.52 -14.89 8.17
N GLN A 120 16.85 -15.76 7.19
CA GLN A 120 17.63 -16.96 7.40
C GLN A 120 18.66 -17.05 6.28
N ASN A 121 19.89 -17.43 6.60
CA ASN A 121 20.85 -17.77 5.57
C ASN A 121 20.44 -19.12 4.94
N ARG A 122 20.20 -19.11 3.64
CA ARG A 122 19.85 -20.31 2.85
C ARG A 122 21.01 -20.87 2.06
N MET A 123 22.16 -20.18 2.02
CA MET A 123 23.37 -20.72 1.42
C MET A 123 23.91 -21.85 2.29
N ILE A 124 24.18 -22.99 1.66
CA ILE A 124 24.70 -24.21 2.32
C ILE A 124 26.16 -24.49 1.99
N ASN A 125 26.77 -23.71 1.11
CA ASN A 125 28.18 -23.82 0.76
C ASN A 125 28.94 -22.60 1.24
N GLY A 126 29.72 -22.76 2.31
CA GLY A 126 30.47 -21.68 2.92
C GLY A 126 31.59 -21.10 2.05
N GLY A 127 32.16 -21.91 1.13
CA GLY A 127 33.11 -21.41 0.13
C GLY A 127 32.44 -20.45 -0.86
N LEU A 128 31.26 -20.82 -1.40
CA LEU A 128 30.51 -19.94 -2.28
C LEU A 128 29.99 -18.68 -1.55
N LEU A 129 29.66 -18.80 -0.26
CA LEU A 129 29.28 -17.66 0.55
C LEU A 129 30.48 -16.71 0.76
N ARG A 130 31.68 -17.26 1.03
CA ARG A 130 32.91 -16.48 1.13
C ARG A 130 33.22 -15.72 -0.17
N ASP A 131 33.06 -16.39 -1.33
CA ASP A 131 33.23 -15.73 -2.64
C ASP A 131 32.29 -14.52 -2.79
N VAL A 132 31.02 -14.66 -2.37
CA VAL A 132 30.06 -13.53 -2.42
C VAL A 132 30.47 -12.41 -1.50
N ILE A 133 30.88 -12.71 -0.27
CA ILE A 133 31.36 -11.72 0.70
C ILE A 133 32.59 -10.98 0.14
N ASN A 134 33.53 -11.69 -0.47
CA ASN A 134 34.73 -11.10 -1.08
C ASN A 134 34.39 -10.17 -2.26
N GLU A 135 33.37 -10.48 -3.07
CA GLU A 135 32.91 -9.58 -4.13
C GLU A 135 32.23 -8.32 -3.57
N ILE A 136 31.41 -8.47 -2.53
CA ILE A 136 30.75 -7.33 -1.87
C ILE A 136 31.77 -6.45 -1.14
N GLU A 137 32.84 -7.02 -0.56
CA GLU A 137 33.90 -6.26 0.11
C GLU A 137 34.64 -5.29 -0.84
N LYS A 138 34.66 -5.57 -2.14
CA LYS A 138 35.23 -4.68 -3.16
C LYS A 138 34.39 -3.43 -3.42
N ILE A 139 33.15 -3.41 -2.98
CA ILE A 139 32.24 -2.28 -3.13
C ILE A 139 32.45 -1.34 -1.95
N HIS A 140 32.63 -0.06 -2.23
CA HIS A 140 32.80 0.97 -1.21
C HIS A 140 31.56 1.88 -1.20
N PHE A 141 30.94 2.04 -0.05
CA PHE A 141 29.76 2.90 0.15
C PHE A 141 30.15 4.25 0.78
N THR A 142 31.27 4.81 0.33
CA THR A 142 31.90 5.97 0.97
C THR A 142 31.70 7.29 0.25
N SER A 143 31.29 7.27 -1.02
CA SER A 143 31.00 8.47 -1.80
C SER A 143 29.55 8.53 -2.24
N ASN A 144 28.99 9.74 -2.36
CA ASN A 144 27.62 9.93 -2.86
C ASN A 144 27.44 9.37 -4.28
N GLU A 145 28.47 9.36 -5.11
CA GLU A 145 28.44 8.82 -6.47
C GLU A 145 28.31 7.28 -6.46
N GLU A 146 29.08 6.62 -5.59
CA GLU A 146 29.02 5.16 -5.40
C GLU A 146 27.68 4.73 -4.80
N VAL A 147 27.17 5.45 -3.79
CA VAL A 147 25.85 5.20 -3.18
C VAL A 147 24.74 5.38 -4.22
N ASN A 148 24.78 6.44 -5.03
CA ASN A 148 23.80 6.65 -6.11
C ASN A 148 23.85 5.54 -7.16
N THR A 149 25.07 5.13 -7.57
CA THR A 149 25.25 4.02 -8.51
C THR A 149 24.66 2.73 -7.97
N LEU A 150 24.85 2.46 -6.67
CA LEU A 150 24.30 1.29 -5.99
C LEU A 150 22.78 1.37 -5.79
N SER A 151 22.24 2.54 -5.50
CA SER A 151 20.80 2.75 -5.47
C SER A 151 20.17 2.40 -6.82
N HIS A 152 20.76 2.85 -7.93
CA HIS A 152 20.32 2.49 -9.27
C HIS A 152 20.48 0.99 -9.57
N LEU A 153 21.59 0.39 -9.15
CA LEU A 153 21.80 -1.06 -9.30
C LEU A 153 20.78 -1.84 -8.47
N TYR A 154 20.54 -1.42 -7.24
CA TYR A 154 19.56 -2.04 -6.35
C TYR A 154 18.14 -1.93 -6.91
N GLU A 155 17.76 -0.78 -7.44
CA GLU A 155 16.50 -0.61 -8.17
C GLU A 155 16.42 -1.50 -9.41
N SER A 156 17.53 -1.69 -10.14
CA SER A 156 17.57 -2.62 -11.26
C SER A 156 17.36 -4.06 -10.80
N ILE A 157 17.94 -4.45 -9.67
CA ILE A 157 17.73 -5.77 -9.04
C ILE A 157 16.27 -5.93 -8.61
N LEU A 158 15.67 -4.91 -7.97
CA LEU A 158 14.25 -4.91 -7.62
C LEU A 158 13.37 -5.05 -8.86
N LYS A 159 13.77 -4.42 -9.97
CA LYS A 159 13.08 -4.53 -11.26
C LYS A 159 13.22 -5.94 -11.87
N GLU A 160 14.40 -6.56 -11.79
CA GLU A 160 14.62 -7.94 -12.27
C GLU A 160 13.88 -8.98 -11.43
N MET A 161 13.80 -8.77 -10.11
CA MET A 161 12.97 -9.63 -9.24
C MET A 161 11.49 -9.56 -9.59
N ARG A 162 11.04 -8.37 -9.86
CA ARG A 162 9.74 -8.11 -10.44
C ARG A 162 9.45 -9.14 -11.54
N ASP A 163 10.45 -9.39 -12.35
CA ASP A 163 10.35 -10.21 -13.55
C ASP A 163 10.42 -11.71 -13.29
N ALA A 164 10.90 -12.13 -12.11
CA ALA A 164 11.22 -13.52 -11.81
C ALA A 164 10.21 -14.26 -10.91
N SER A 165 9.36 -13.56 -10.16
CA SER A 165 8.44 -14.20 -9.21
C SER A 165 7.05 -13.58 -9.20
N GLY A 166 6.01 -14.41 -9.47
CA GLY A 166 4.61 -14.00 -9.53
C GLY A 166 4.11 -13.26 -8.29
N ASP A 167 4.57 -13.63 -7.09
CA ASP A 167 4.12 -13.03 -5.82
C ASP A 167 4.92 -11.77 -5.41
N ALA A 168 6.14 -11.59 -5.92
CA ALA A 168 6.96 -10.42 -5.56
C ALA A 168 6.55 -9.15 -6.32
N GLY A 169 5.74 -9.28 -7.35
CA GLY A 169 5.26 -8.16 -8.15
C GLY A 169 4.19 -7.29 -7.50
N GLU A 170 3.47 -7.82 -6.52
CA GLU A 170 2.47 -7.08 -5.74
C GLU A 170 3.07 -5.87 -5.00
N PHE A 171 4.40 -5.84 -4.82
CA PHE A 171 5.09 -4.83 -4.02
C PHE A 171 5.74 -3.71 -4.84
N TYR A 172 5.53 -3.69 -6.15
CA TYR A 172 6.20 -2.72 -7.01
C TYR A 172 5.20 -1.77 -7.68
N THR A 173 5.41 -0.47 -7.46
CA THR A 173 4.72 0.59 -8.18
C THR A 173 5.66 1.19 -9.23
N PRO A 174 5.25 1.37 -10.51
CA PRO A 174 6.09 1.98 -11.54
C PRO A 174 6.64 3.35 -11.12
N ARG A 175 7.94 3.55 -11.24
CA ARG A 175 8.60 4.79 -10.80
C ARG A 175 8.05 6.07 -11.43
N PRO A 176 7.70 6.11 -12.74
CA PRO A 176 7.05 7.28 -13.32
C PRO A 176 5.74 7.66 -12.59
N LEU A 177 4.95 6.66 -12.20
CA LEU A 177 3.71 6.86 -11.46
C LEU A 177 3.98 7.42 -10.06
N VAL A 178 4.93 6.82 -9.34
CA VAL A 178 5.37 7.28 -8.01
C VAL A 178 5.79 8.75 -8.07
N LYS A 179 6.67 9.09 -9.02
CA LYS A 179 7.19 10.45 -9.21
C LYS A 179 6.09 11.46 -9.53
N PHE A 180 5.16 11.09 -10.42
CA PHE A 180 4.01 11.93 -10.70
C PHE A 180 3.17 12.19 -9.44
N MET A 181 2.84 11.16 -8.66
CA MET A 181 2.03 11.29 -7.44
C MET A 181 2.72 12.16 -6.39
N VAL A 182 4.03 11.95 -6.15
CA VAL A 182 4.82 12.77 -5.22
C VAL A 182 4.84 14.23 -5.68
N ASN A 183 5.11 14.50 -6.96
CA ASN A 183 5.13 15.86 -7.51
C ASN A 183 3.76 16.56 -7.38
N ARG A 184 2.65 15.81 -7.55
CA ARG A 184 1.30 16.41 -7.45
C ARG A 184 0.91 16.73 -6.01
N LEU A 185 1.24 15.87 -5.05
CA LEU A 185 1.01 16.20 -3.64
C LEU A 185 2.04 17.19 -3.08
N ASN A 186 3.22 17.26 -3.69
CA ASN A 186 4.29 18.20 -3.34
C ASN A 186 4.53 18.30 -1.83
N PRO A 187 5.00 17.23 -1.18
CA PRO A 187 5.32 17.26 0.25
C PRO A 187 6.33 18.35 0.57
N GLN A 188 6.14 19.04 1.69
CA GLN A 188 7.00 20.14 2.13
C GLN A 188 7.88 19.69 3.31
N LEU A 189 9.06 20.25 3.41
CA LEU A 189 9.97 19.97 4.52
C LEU A 189 9.31 20.36 5.87
N GLY A 190 9.24 19.39 6.78
CA GLY A 190 8.53 19.51 8.05
C GLY A 190 7.16 18.82 8.07
N GLU A 191 6.62 18.44 6.92
CA GLU A 191 5.46 17.54 6.85
C GLU A 191 5.88 16.08 7.08
N THR A 192 4.97 15.31 7.63
CA THR A 192 5.12 13.87 7.79
C THR A 192 4.36 13.14 6.69
N VAL A 193 5.06 12.29 5.95
CA VAL A 193 4.50 11.48 4.85
C VAL A 193 4.42 10.02 5.27
N LEU A 194 3.28 9.38 5.03
CA LEU A 194 3.04 7.98 5.36
C LEU A 194 2.72 7.17 4.10
N ASP A 195 3.35 5.99 3.99
CA ASP A 195 2.89 4.91 3.12
C ASP A 195 2.52 3.68 3.97
N PRO A 196 1.23 3.43 4.24
CA PRO A 196 0.79 2.33 5.08
C PRO A 196 0.92 0.93 4.43
N ALA A 197 1.28 0.86 3.15
CA ALA A 197 1.54 -0.36 2.38
C ALA A 197 2.81 -0.19 1.55
N SER A 198 3.94 0.07 2.23
CA SER A 198 5.14 0.63 1.62
C SER A 198 5.86 -0.30 0.63
N GLY A 199 5.60 -1.61 0.68
CA GLY A 199 6.27 -2.55 -0.20
C GLY A 199 7.80 -2.41 -0.12
N THR A 200 8.44 -2.14 -1.25
CA THR A 200 9.90 -1.87 -1.32
C THR A 200 10.28 -0.41 -1.04
N GLY A 201 9.35 0.42 -0.58
CA GLY A 201 9.60 1.81 -0.19
C GLY A 201 9.61 2.83 -1.32
N GLY A 202 9.00 2.50 -2.46
CA GLY A 202 9.03 3.35 -3.66
C GLY A 202 8.56 4.79 -3.43
N PHE A 203 7.41 4.98 -2.80
CA PHE A 203 6.88 6.30 -2.47
C PHE A 203 7.72 7.02 -1.42
N LEU A 204 8.21 6.28 -0.42
CA LEU A 204 8.98 6.85 0.67
C LEU A 204 10.34 7.36 0.20
N VAL A 205 11.02 6.62 -0.67
CA VAL A 205 12.30 7.02 -1.27
C VAL A 205 12.12 8.26 -2.15
N GLU A 206 11.17 8.25 -3.09
CA GLU A 206 10.92 9.41 -3.96
C GLU A 206 10.53 10.65 -3.14
N THR A 207 9.73 10.47 -2.09
CA THR A 207 9.38 11.54 -1.15
C THR A 207 10.61 12.07 -0.42
N PHE A 208 11.45 11.18 0.11
CA PHE A 208 12.67 11.57 0.81
C PHE A 208 13.62 12.36 -0.11
N ASP A 209 13.82 11.90 -1.34
CA ASP A 209 14.63 12.61 -2.33
C ASP A 209 14.02 13.97 -2.73
N HIS A 210 12.70 14.05 -2.85
CA HIS A 210 11.98 15.31 -3.08
C HIS A 210 12.19 16.31 -1.92
N LEU A 211 12.08 15.87 -0.67
CA LEU A 211 12.31 16.70 0.51
C LEU A 211 13.78 17.07 0.70
N LYS A 212 14.69 16.16 0.35
CA LYS A 212 16.15 16.38 0.41
C LYS A 212 16.59 17.57 -0.46
N GLN A 213 15.97 17.79 -1.61
CA GLN A 213 16.23 18.93 -2.47
C GLN A 213 15.83 20.27 -1.83
N GLN A 214 14.88 20.26 -0.90
CA GLN A 214 14.43 21.45 -0.16
C GLN A 214 15.35 21.75 1.05
N ALA A 215 16.10 20.77 1.55
CA ALA A 215 16.92 20.89 2.76
C ALA A 215 18.29 21.51 2.49
N GLN A 216 18.41 22.84 2.59
CA GLN A 216 19.63 23.60 2.29
C GLN A 216 20.53 23.83 3.52
N SER A 217 19.97 23.86 4.75
CA SER A 217 20.72 24.08 5.99
C SER A 217 20.91 22.80 6.79
N ILE A 218 21.86 22.82 7.75
CA ILE A 218 22.11 21.71 8.67
C ILE A 218 20.86 21.40 9.49
N GLN A 219 20.15 22.42 9.96
CA GLN A 219 18.91 22.26 10.73
C GLN A 219 17.81 21.59 9.92
N GLN A 220 17.67 21.97 8.65
CA GLN A 220 16.72 21.35 7.72
C GLN A 220 17.08 19.91 7.39
N ARG A 221 18.36 19.58 7.22
CA ARG A 221 18.82 18.19 7.06
C ARG A 221 18.53 17.35 8.30
N HIS A 222 18.70 17.91 9.48
CA HIS A 222 18.35 17.23 10.74
C HIS A 222 16.84 16.98 10.84
N LEU A 223 16.02 17.96 10.49
CA LEU A 223 14.56 17.82 10.44
C LEU A 223 14.13 16.71 9.46
N LEU A 224 14.74 16.65 8.27
CA LEU A 224 14.53 15.61 7.27
C LEU A 224 14.77 14.21 7.82
N GLN A 225 15.80 14.04 8.66
CA GLN A 225 16.17 12.74 9.24
C GLN A 225 15.25 12.26 10.37
N GLN A 226 14.49 13.15 11.01
CA GLN A 226 13.74 12.81 12.23
C GLN A 226 12.43 12.05 11.95
N ARG A 227 11.52 12.63 11.16
CA ARG A 227 10.17 12.10 10.98
C ARG A 227 9.55 12.50 9.63
N SER A 228 10.33 12.58 8.58
CA SER A 228 9.82 13.00 7.28
C SER A 228 8.98 11.93 6.61
N VAL A 229 9.39 10.65 6.68
CA VAL A 229 8.71 9.53 6.05
C VAL A 229 8.48 8.39 7.04
N LEU A 230 7.28 7.83 7.00
CA LEU A 230 6.83 6.69 7.81
C LEU A 230 6.26 5.62 6.88
N GLY A 231 6.42 4.35 7.23
CA GLY A 231 5.86 3.26 6.44
C GLY A 231 5.31 2.11 7.25
N GLY A 232 4.53 1.25 6.60
CA GLY A 232 4.08 -0.03 7.14
C GLY A 232 4.25 -1.13 6.10
N GLU A 233 4.92 -2.24 6.45
CA GLU A 233 5.11 -3.40 5.58
C GLU A 233 5.23 -4.68 6.40
N PRO A 234 4.19 -5.55 6.38
CA PRO A 234 4.19 -6.76 7.20
C PRO A 234 5.03 -7.91 6.63
N LYS A 235 5.31 -7.91 5.33
CA LYS A 235 6.03 -9.01 4.69
C LYS A 235 7.54 -8.83 4.86
N PRO A 236 8.28 -9.84 5.37
CA PRO A 236 9.69 -9.68 5.75
C PRO A 236 10.61 -9.24 4.62
N LEU A 237 10.44 -9.80 3.41
CA LEU A 237 11.31 -9.45 2.28
C LEU A 237 11.09 -8.01 1.78
N PRO A 238 9.86 -7.57 1.44
CA PRO A 238 9.63 -6.17 1.09
C PRO A 238 10.05 -5.19 2.21
N TYR A 239 9.81 -5.54 3.48
CA TYR A 239 10.28 -4.75 4.62
C TYR A 239 11.80 -4.55 4.60
N LEU A 240 12.58 -5.64 4.44
CA LEU A 240 14.03 -5.57 4.31
C LEU A 240 14.45 -4.68 3.13
N LEU A 241 13.80 -4.87 1.98
CA LEU A 241 14.07 -4.11 0.77
C LEU A 241 13.77 -2.62 0.95
N CYS A 242 12.67 -2.29 1.64
CA CYS A 242 12.30 -0.92 1.99
C CYS A 242 13.35 -0.25 2.89
N GLN A 243 13.76 -0.93 3.96
CA GLN A 243 14.79 -0.45 4.88
C GLN A 243 16.10 -0.15 4.13
N MET A 244 16.56 -1.11 3.32
CA MET A 244 17.79 -0.97 2.54
C MET A 244 17.69 0.18 1.54
N ASN A 245 16.55 0.30 0.86
CA ASN A 245 16.34 1.34 -0.13
C ASN A 245 16.42 2.75 0.49
N LEU A 246 15.76 2.96 1.62
CA LEU A 246 15.78 4.22 2.35
C LEU A 246 17.19 4.57 2.88
N LEU A 247 17.91 3.57 3.40
CA LEU A 247 19.28 3.75 3.87
C LEU A 247 20.21 4.14 2.72
N LEU A 248 20.11 3.50 1.54
CA LEU A 248 20.89 3.83 0.34
C LEU A 248 20.63 5.26 -0.17
N HIS A 249 19.42 5.79 0.03
CA HIS A 249 19.06 7.17 -0.30
C HIS A 249 19.48 8.18 0.78
N GLY A 250 20.03 7.70 1.91
CA GLY A 250 20.61 8.52 2.96
C GLY A 250 19.68 8.84 4.13
N LEU A 251 18.56 8.12 4.28
CA LEU A 251 17.77 8.16 5.50
C LEU A 251 18.42 7.26 6.56
N GLU A 252 18.95 7.87 7.61
CA GLU A 252 19.76 7.16 8.62
C GLU A 252 18.93 6.24 9.54
N TYR A 253 17.67 6.59 9.77
CA TYR A 253 16.77 5.90 10.68
C TYR A 253 15.39 5.69 10.05
N PRO A 254 15.24 4.76 9.08
CA PRO A 254 13.94 4.49 8.48
C PRO A 254 12.92 4.03 9.52
N GLN A 255 11.79 4.70 9.59
CA GLN A 255 10.69 4.38 10.52
C GLN A 255 9.61 3.57 9.81
N ILE A 256 9.90 2.30 9.60
CA ILE A 256 8.97 1.35 8.95
C ILE A 256 8.49 0.36 9.99
N ASP A 257 7.17 0.28 10.14
CA ASP A 257 6.51 -0.68 11.00
C ASP A 257 6.42 -2.04 10.26
N ALA A 258 6.94 -3.10 10.88
CA ALA A 258 6.90 -4.47 10.35
C ALA A 258 5.56 -5.18 10.56
N GLY A 259 4.54 -4.49 11.06
CA GLY A 259 3.21 -5.05 11.31
C GLY A 259 2.19 -4.69 10.23
N ASN A 260 1.07 -5.43 10.22
CA ASN A 260 -0.08 -5.07 9.38
C ASN A 260 -0.65 -3.71 9.83
N SER A 261 -0.72 -2.75 8.93
CA SER A 261 -1.22 -1.39 9.19
C SER A 261 -2.69 -1.37 9.64
N LEU A 262 -3.46 -2.41 9.31
CA LEU A 262 -4.88 -2.57 9.66
C LEU A 262 -5.11 -3.19 11.05
N ARG A 263 -4.04 -3.55 11.79
CA ARG A 263 -4.14 -4.32 13.04
C ARG A 263 -4.71 -3.55 14.24
N PHE A 264 -4.79 -2.23 14.17
CA PHE A 264 -5.31 -1.41 15.25
C PHE A 264 -6.70 -0.83 14.93
N PRO A 265 -7.61 -0.72 15.93
CA PRO A 265 -8.91 -0.13 15.71
C PRO A 265 -8.81 1.32 15.23
N LEU A 266 -9.57 1.68 14.20
CA LEU A 266 -9.59 3.06 13.67
C LEU A 266 -9.96 4.10 14.74
N ARG A 267 -10.82 3.73 15.70
CA ARG A 267 -11.24 4.61 16.79
C ARG A 267 -10.08 5.02 17.71
N ASP A 268 -9.03 4.19 17.80
CA ASP A 268 -7.88 4.41 18.67
C ASP A 268 -6.83 5.33 18.03
N ILE A 269 -6.97 5.62 16.72
CA ILE A 269 -6.11 6.57 16.02
C ILE A 269 -6.52 8.00 16.40
N GLY A 270 -5.68 8.66 17.20
CA GLY A 270 -5.81 10.05 17.65
C GLY A 270 -5.05 11.05 16.77
N ASP A 271 -4.99 12.30 17.21
CA ASP A 271 -4.29 13.35 16.47
C ASP A 271 -2.75 13.15 16.39
N PRO A 272 -2.07 12.54 17.42
CA PRO A 272 -0.64 12.26 17.33
C PRO A 272 -0.24 11.26 16.23
N GLU A 273 -1.16 10.35 15.84
CA GLU A 273 -0.95 9.35 14.80
C GLU A 273 -1.31 9.85 13.40
N ARG A 274 -1.87 11.07 13.30
CA ARG A 274 -2.24 11.66 12.02
C ARG A 274 -1.03 12.28 11.31
N VAL A 275 -1.08 12.25 9.99
CA VAL A 275 0.00 12.69 9.11
C VAL A 275 -0.49 13.73 8.09
N ASP A 276 0.44 14.49 7.53
CA ASP A 276 0.15 15.55 6.58
C ASP A 276 -0.12 15.01 5.18
N VAL A 277 0.62 13.98 4.77
CA VAL A 277 0.55 13.44 3.42
C VAL A 277 0.51 11.91 3.46
N ILE A 278 -0.34 11.31 2.63
CA ILE A 278 -0.34 9.86 2.40
C ILE A 278 -0.19 9.59 0.91
N LEU A 279 0.81 8.77 0.57
CA LEU A 279 1.11 8.29 -0.77
C LEU A 279 1.19 6.77 -0.71
N THR A 280 0.32 6.05 -1.40
CA THR A 280 0.29 4.59 -1.25
C THR A 280 -0.35 3.89 -2.44
N ASN A 281 0.08 2.65 -2.65
CA ASN A 281 -0.53 1.67 -3.53
C ASN A 281 -0.92 0.44 -2.71
N PRO A 282 -2.10 0.43 -2.05
CA PRO A 282 -2.55 -0.71 -1.26
C PRO A 282 -2.74 -1.97 -2.11
N PRO A 283 -2.76 -3.18 -1.52
CA PRO A 283 -3.06 -4.41 -2.24
C PRO A 283 -4.39 -4.34 -3.00
N PHE A 284 -4.42 -4.79 -4.28
CA PHE A 284 -5.58 -4.75 -5.19
C PHE A 284 -6.56 -5.91 -4.98
N GLY A 285 -6.75 -6.35 -3.81
CA GLY A 285 -7.63 -7.46 -3.50
C GLY A 285 -7.03 -8.27 -2.36
N GLY A 286 -7.61 -9.45 -2.14
CA GLY A 286 -7.35 -10.22 -0.94
C GLY A 286 -8.42 -9.96 0.11
N GLU A 287 -8.51 -10.89 1.04
CA GLU A 287 -9.42 -10.82 2.16
C GLU A 287 -8.62 -10.75 3.45
N GLU A 288 -8.93 -9.79 4.28
CA GLU A 288 -8.34 -9.69 5.61
C GLU A 288 -8.99 -10.66 6.59
N GLU A 289 -8.25 -11.05 7.61
CA GLU A 289 -8.74 -11.89 8.68
C GLU A 289 -9.92 -11.25 9.41
N ARG A 290 -10.88 -12.06 9.84
CA ARG A 290 -12.07 -11.58 10.58
C ARG A 290 -11.74 -10.77 11.82
N SER A 291 -10.63 -11.05 12.49
CA SER A 291 -10.12 -10.32 13.64
C SER A 291 -9.86 -8.84 13.30
N ILE A 292 -9.34 -8.56 12.10
CA ILE A 292 -9.05 -7.22 11.60
C ILE A 292 -10.33 -6.44 11.31
N LEU A 293 -11.40 -7.10 10.83
CA LEU A 293 -12.66 -6.42 10.50
C LEU A 293 -13.27 -5.71 11.71
N ASN A 294 -13.04 -6.22 12.92
CA ASN A 294 -13.51 -5.59 14.16
C ASN A 294 -12.85 -4.24 14.47
N ASN A 295 -11.77 -3.90 13.77
CA ASN A 295 -11.10 -2.61 13.89
C ASN A 295 -11.84 -1.48 13.15
N PHE A 296 -12.86 -1.82 12.36
CA PHE A 296 -13.61 -0.90 11.51
C PHE A 296 -15.05 -0.72 12.01
N PRO A 297 -15.72 0.40 11.66
CA PRO A 297 -17.11 0.64 12.01
C PRO A 297 -18.03 -0.50 11.54
N PRO A 298 -19.01 -0.96 12.35
CA PRO A 298 -19.83 -2.13 12.04
C PRO A 298 -20.58 -2.05 10.69
N ASP A 299 -20.96 -0.84 10.28
CA ASP A 299 -21.68 -0.56 9.03
C ASP A 299 -20.75 -0.46 7.80
N LYS A 300 -19.42 -0.47 8.03
CA LYS A 300 -18.36 -0.35 7.01
C LYS A 300 -17.34 -1.49 7.04
N GLN A 301 -17.65 -2.58 7.75
CA GLN A 301 -16.82 -3.78 7.76
C GLN A 301 -16.92 -4.52 6.43
N THR A 302 -15.80 -4.75 5.81
CA THR A 302 -15.67 -5.49 4.55
C THR A 302 -14.40 -6.33 4.60
N ALA A 303 -14.37 -7.46 3.89
CA ALA A 303 -13.16 -8.26 3.75
C ALA A 303 -12.22 -7.69 2.67
N GLU A 304 -12.69 -6.79 1.81
CA GLU A 304 -11.91 -6.22 0.72
C GLU A 304 -10.83 -5.27 1.22
N THR A 305 -9.58 -5.67 1.10
CA THR A 305 -8.39 -4.99 1.65
C THR A 305 -8.27 -3.55 1.18
N THR A 306 -8.51 -3.26 -0.10
CA THR A 306 -8.42 -1.89 -0.65
C THR A 306 -9.35 -0.90 0.07
N LEU A 307 -10.59 -1.32 0.37
CA LEU A 307 -11.57 -0.49 1.07
C LEU A 307 -11.24 -0.30 2.55
N LEU A 308 -10.59 -1.29 3.18
CA LEU A 308 -10.08 -1.15 4.55
C LEU A 308 -8.93 -0.14 4.60
N PHE A 309 -8.00 -0.21 3.64
CA PHE A 309 -6.93 0.80 3.52
C PHE A 309 -7.49 2.20 3.25
N LEU A 310 -8.51 2.34 2.41
CA LEU A 310 -9.13 3.66 2.17
C LEU A 310 -9.69 4.27 3.47
N GLN A 311 -10.35 3.47 4.32
CA GLN A 311 -10.82 3.93 5.62
C GLN A 311 -9.67 4.29 6.57
N LEU A 312 -8.58 3.49 6.58
CA LEU A 312 -7.37 3.80 7.35
C LEU A 312 -6.76 5.12 6.90
N ILE A 313 -6.62 5.34 5.58
CA ILE A 313 -6.05 6.56 5.00
C ILE A 313 -6.87 7.78 5.43
N MET A 314 -8.19 7.75 5.27
CA MET A 314 -9.08 8.82 5.73
C MET A 314 -8.89 9.12 7.22
N ARG A 315 -8.75 8.08 8.04
CA ARG A 315 -8.56 8.23 9.49
C ARG A 315 -7.18 8.79 9.86
N ARG A 316 -6.13 8.44 9.10
CA ARG A 316 -4.74 8.83 9.36
C ARG A 316 -4.39 10.24 8.88
N LEU A 317 -5.18 10.82 7.98
CA LEU A 317 -4.95 12.19 7.52
C LEU A 317 -5.23 13.21 8.63
N ARG A 318 -4.38 14.25 8.71
CA ARG A 318 -4.55 15.39 9.61
C ARG A 318 -5.89 16.07 9.34
N ARG A 319 -6.60 16.42 10.41
CA ARG A 319 -7.85 17.15 10.30
C ARG A 319 -7.58 18.59 9.90
N ALA A 320 -8.41 19.11 8.99
CA ALA A 320 -8.46 20.53 8.73
C ALA A 320 -9.02 21.27 9.93
N THR A 321 -8.53 22.47 10.15
CA THR A 321 -8.98 23.35 11.23
C THR A 321 -9.59 24.63 10.63
N PRO A 322 -10.64 25.20 11.22
CA PRO A 322 -11.19 26.47 10.75
C PRO A 322 -10.17 27.61 10.87
N ASP A 323 -10.01 28.40 9.82
CA ASP A 323 -9.30 29.67 9.86
C ASP A 323 -10.19 30.79 10.50
N GLN A 324 -9.69 32.01 10.54
CA GLN A 324 -10.40 33.17 11.10
C GLN A 324 -11.71 33.50 10.36
N ASN A 325 -11.88 33.04 9.11
CA ASN A 325 -13.06 33.20 8.29
C ASN A 325 -14.01 31.99 8.33
N GLY A 326 -13.64 30.93 9.08
CA GLY A 326 -14.39 29.68 9.17
C GLY A 326 -14.09 28.69 8.04
N ASN A 327 -13.14 28.98 7.14
CA ASN A 327 -12.73 28.02 6.10
C ASN A 327 -11.84 26.95 6.70
N LEU A 328 -12.08 25.70 6.34
CA LEU A 328 -11.24 24.58 6.76
C LEU A 328 -9.90 24.61 6.00
N THR A 329 -8.79 24.66 6.74
CA THR A 329 -7.42 24.74 6.19
C THR A 329 -6.47 23.78 6.92
N GLY A 330 -5.33 23.49 6.31
CA GLY A 330 -4.27 22.69 6.93
C GLY A 330 -4.61 21.21 7.10
N GLY A 331 -5.62 20.72 6.41
CA GLY A 331 -5.94 19.29 6.38
C GLY A 331 -4.87 18.48 5.64
N GLY A 332 -4.72 17.21 6.03
CA GLY A 332 -3.84 16.28 5.33
C GLY A 332 -4.41 15.90 3.95
N ARG A 333 -3.51 15.52 3.03
CA ARG A 333 -3.86 15.16 1.65
C ARG A 333 -3.31 13.80 1.26
N ALA A 334 -3.97 13.13 0.33
CA ALA A 334 -3.57 11.79 -0.11
C ALA A 334 -3.62 11.63 -1.63
N ALA A 335 -2.71 10.80 -2.13
CA ALA A 335 -2.81 10.19 -3.45
C ALA A 335 -2.73 8.66 -3.31
N VAL A 336 -3.77 7.99 -3.79
CA VAL A 336 -3.97 6.55 -3.56
C VAL A 336 -4.22 5.85 -4.88
N VAL A 337 -3.50 4.76 -5.11
CA VAL A 337 -3.79 3.86 -6.23
C VAL A 337 -4.91 2.91 -5.82
N VAL A 338 -5.97 2.82 -6.62
CA VAL A 338 -7.09 1.93 -6.35
C VAL A 338 -7.48 1.15 -7.60
N PRO A 339 -7.88 -0.13 -7.48
CA PRO A 339 -8.42 -0.88 -8.61
C PRO A 339 -9.77 -0.31 -9.02
N ASN A 340 -10.14 -0.48 -10.30
CA ASN A 340 -11.42 0.01 -10.81
C ASN A 340 -12.62 -0.55 -10.04
N GLY A 341 -12.50 -1.79 -9.53
CA GLY A 341 -13.51 -2.43 -8.69
C GLY A 341 -13.96 -1.59 -7.51
N ALA A 342 -13.04 -0.92 -6.83
CA ALA A 342 -13.35 -0.07 -5.68
C ALA A 342 -14.21 1.16 -6.06
N LEU A 343 -14.12 1.64 -7.31
CA LEU A 343 -14.91 2.81 -7.77
C LEU A 343 -16.37 2.48 -8.03
N PHE A 344 -16.66 1.31 -8.64
CA PHE A 344 -18.05 0.94 -8.99
C PHE A 344 -18.76 0.08 -7.93
N ALA A 345 -18.03 -0.54 -6.99
CA ALA A 345 -18.62 -1.42 -5.98
C ALA A 345 -19.72 -0.73 -5.16
N ASP A 346 -20.77 -1.48 -4.89
CA ASP A 346 -21.98 -1.04 -4.17
C ASP A 346 -21.96 -1.42 -2.67
N GLY A 347 -23.06 -1.17 -1.96
CA GLY A 347 -23.27 -1.60 -0.59
C GLY A 347 -22.31 -0.94 0.39
N ILE A 348 -21.45 -1.73 1.04
CA ILE A 348 -20.47 -1.22 2.03
C ILE A 348 -19.48 -0.27 1.35
N ALA A 349 -19.04 -0.59 0.14
CA ALA A 349 -18.13 0.26 -0.63
C ALA A 349 -18.74 1.63 -0.92
N ALA A 350 -20.03 1.69 -1.25
CA ALA A 350 -20.73 2.96 -1.48
C ALA A 350 -20.78 3.83 -0.22
N ARG A 351 -20.98 3.24 0.97
CA ARG A 351 -20.96 3.97 2.26
C ARG A 351 -19.57 4.51 2.60
N ILE A 352 -18.52 3.78 2.25
CA ILE A 352 -17.15 4.26 2.43
C ILE A 352 -16.86 5.44 1.48
N LYS A 353 -17.34 5.34 0.23
CA LYS A 353 -17.20 6.43 -0.76
C LYS A 353 -18.07 7.64 -0.41
N GLU A 354 -19.27 7.44 0.18
CA GLU A 354 -20.08 8.52 0.76
C GLU A 354 -19.27 9.31 1.79
N GLN A 355 -18.65 8.63 2.76
CA GLN A 355 -17.78 9.28 3.75
C GLN A 355 -16.62 10.03 3.09
N LEU A 356 -16.00 9.43 2.06
CA LEU A 356 -14.89 10.08 1.33
C LEU A 356 -15.33 11.39 0.70
N VAL A 357 -16.50 11.46 0.06
CA VAL A 357 -16.94 12.68 -0.61
C VAL A 357 -17.59 13.70 0.33
N GLU A 358 -18.12 13.28 1.49
CA GLU A 358 -18.73 14.17 2.47
C GLU A 358 -17.72 14.80 3.45
N GLU A 359 -16.67 14.06 3.82
CA GLU A 359 -15.67 14.52 4.79
C GLU A 359 -14.38 15.05 4.12
N PHE A 360 -14.18 14.72 2.84
CA PHE A 360 -12.99 15.08 2.08
C PHE A 360 -13.34 15.70 0.74
N ASN A 361 -12.44 16.52 0.23
CA ASN A 361 -12.47 17.02 -1.13
C ASN A 361 -11.77 16.03 -2.07
N LEU A 362 -12.50 15.08 -2.64
CA LEU A 362 -12.01 14.21 -3.72
C LEU A 362 -12.03 15.02 -5.02
N HIS A 363 -10.93 15.69 -5.32
CA HIS A 363 -10.91 16.67 -6.42
C HIS A 363 -10.45 16.09 -7.76
N THR A 364 -9.79 14.92 -7.79
CA THR A 364 -9.27 14.35 -9.06
C THR A 364 -9.21 12.83 -9.02
N ILE A 365 -9.68 12.20 -10.08
CA ILE A 365 -9.50 10.78 -10.39
C ILE A 365 -8.78 10.68 -11.74
N VAL A 366 -7.57 10.10 -11.75
CA VAL A 366 -6.83 9.78 -12.97
C VAL A 366 -7.02 8.32 -13.29
N ARG A 367 -7.63 8.03 -14.45
CA ARG A 367 -7.76 6.66 -14.96
C ARG A 367 -6.48 6.28 -15.70
N LEU A 368 -5.86 5.21 -15.25
CA LEU A 368 -4.63 4.70 -15.86
C LEU A 368 -4.95 3.79 -17.04
N GLY A 369 -4.13 3.86 -18.06
CA GLY A 369 -4.21 2.94 -19.20
C GLY A 369 -4.00 1.48 -18.81
N GLU A 370 -4.56 0.57 -19.60
CA GLU A 370 -4.42 -0.87 -19.34
C GLU A 370 -2.96 -1.32 -19.29
N GLY A 371 -2.64 -2.23 -18.38
CA GLY A 371 -1.33 -2.86 -18.23
C GLY A 371 -0.24 -1.98 -17.60
N VAL A 372 -0.57 -0.84 -17.00
CA VAL A 372 0.41 0.02 -16.27
C VAL A 372 1.17 -0.79 -15.22
N PHE A 373 0.51 -1.76 -14.59
CA PHE A 373 1.10 -2.64 -13.58
C PHE A 373 1.57 -3.99 -14.15
N ALA A 374 1.64 -4.15 -15.49
CA ALA A 374 2.14 -5.38 -16.09
C ALA A 374 3.61 -5.63 -15.70
N PRO A 375 4.02 -6.89 -15.45
CA PRO A 375 3.27 -8.14 -15.67
C PRO A 375 2.43 -8.64 -14.48
N TYR A 376 2.26 -7.85 -13.39
CA TYR A 376 1.67 -8.30 -12.13
C TYR A 376 0.16 -8.44 -12.18
N THR A 377 -0.49 -7.45 -12.76
CA THR A 377 -1.93 -7.44 -12.90
C THR A 377 -2.33 -6.66 -14.16
N ASP A 378 -3.35 -7.17 -14.82
CA ASP A 378 -4.07 -6.46 -15.88
C ASP A 378 -5.29 -5.71 -15.32
N ILE A 379 -5.49 -5.69 -13.99
CA ILE A 379 -6.60 -4.99 -13.35
C ILE A 379 -6.46 -3.49 -13.64
N PRO A 380 -7.48 -2.85 -14.26
CA PRO A 380 -7.47 -1.41 -14.45
C PRO A 380 -7.41 -0.68 -13.11
N ALA A 381 -6.56 0.32 -13.02
CA ALA A 381 -6.36 1.08 -11.79
C ALA A 381 -6.54 2.58 -12.01
N ASN A 382 -6.80 3.28 -10.93
CA ASN A 382 -7.04 4.71 -10.90
C ASN A 382 -6.21 5.36 -9.78
N LEU A 383 -5.89 6.65 -9.94
CA LEU A 383 -5.30 7.47 -8.89
C LEU A 383 -6.37 8.39 -8.32
N LEU A 384 -6.60 8.31 -7.02
CA LEU A 384 -7.48 9.20 -6.29
C LEU A 384 -6.65 10.25 -5.57
N PHE A 385 -6.97 11.53 -5.79
CA PHE A 385 -6.38 12.66 -5.09
C PHE A 385 -7.45 13.37 -4.26
N PHE A 386 -7.25 13.39 -2.96
CA PHE A 386 -8.18 14.01 -2.02
C PHE A 386 -7.47 14.63 -0.81
N GLU A 387 -8.15 15.55 -0.16
CA GLU A 387 -7.66 16.26 1.02
C GLU A 387 -8.76 16.37 2.08
N HIS A 388 -8.39 16.32 3.35
CA HIS A 388 -9.33 16.51 4.44
C HIS A 388 -9.71 17.99 4.53
N GLY A 389 -11.02 18.28 4.57
CA GLY A 389 -11.49 19.67 4.68
C GLY A 389 -12.93 19.82 4.24
N GLN A 390 -13.14 20.52 3.13
CA GLN A 390 -14.47 20.72 2.57
C GLN A 390 -15.01 19.44 1.92
N PRO A 391 -16.34 19.24 1.92
CA PRO A 391 -16.95 18.20 1.11
C PRO A 391 -16.61 18.35 -0.38
N THR A 392 -16.66 17.25 -1.10
CA THR A 392 -16.40 17.20 -2.54
C THR A 392 -17.49 17.95 -3.31
N GLU A 393 -17.14 19.04 -3.99
CA GLU A 393 -18.04 19.75 -4.91
C GLU A 393 -17.90 19.24 -6.34
N THR A 394 -16.66 19.17 -6.85
CA THR A 394 -16.39 18.77 -8.23
C THR A 394 -15.30 17.73 -8.27
N ILE A 395 -15.57 16.59 -8.89
CA ILE A 395 -14.57 15.58 -9.20
C ILE A 395 -14.15 15.75 -10.66
N TRP A 396 -12.87 16.00 -10.87
CA TRP A 396 -12.26 15.98 -12.18
C TRP A 396 -11.76 14.57 -12.52
N TYR A 397 -12.04 14.12 -13.71
CA TYR A 397 -11.54 12.88 -14.28
C TYR A 397 -10.55 13.18 -15.41
N TYR A 398 -9.51 12.37 -15.49
CA TYR A 398 -8.56 12.39 -16.60
C TYR A 398 -8.21 10.96 -17.01
N GLU A 399 -8.33 10.64 -18.32
CA GLU A 399 -7.90 9.36 -18.88
C GLU A 399 -6.44 9.49 -19.37
N LEU A 400 -5.50 8.86 -18.66
CA LEU A 400 -4.11 8.72 -19.11
C LEU A 400 -4.03 7.53 -20.05
N LEU A 401 -4.22 7.81 -21.36
CA LEU A 401 -4.20 6.81 -22.40
C LEU A 401 -2.76 6.46 -22.80
N PRO A 402 -2.48 5.19 -23.16
CA PRO A 402 -1.19 4.85 -23.75
C PRO A 402 -0.99 5.61 -25.07
N PRO A 403 0.29 5.85 -25.49
CA PRO A 403 0.60 6.45 -26.78
C PRO A 403 -0.04 5.72 -27.95
N ALA A 404 -0.29 6.43 -29.06
CA ALA A 404 -1.02 5.92 -30.23
C ALA A 404 -0.39 4.69 -30.90
N ASP A 405 0.91 4.41 -30.64
CA ASP A 405 1.64 3.25 -31.17
C ASP A 405 1.32 1.93 -30.44
N ARG A 406 0.52 1.98 -29.36
CA ARG A 406 0.18 0.82 -28.53
C ARG A 406 -1.20 0.94 -27.89
N LYS A 407 -1.86 -0.21 -27.75
CA LYS A 407 -3.19 -0.27 -27.09
C LYS A 407 -3.11 -0.36 -25.56
N LYS A 408 -2.03 -0.97 -25.04
CA LYS A 408 -1.79 -1.15 -23.60
C LYS A 408 -0.31 -1.12 -23.27
N TYR A 409 0.01 -0.89 -22.00
CA TYR A 409 1.36 -1.04 -21.48
C TYR A 409 1.71 -2.53 -21.31
N SER A 410 3.00 -2.82 -21.21
CA SER A 410 3.48 -4.19 -21.05
C SER A 410 4.84 -4.17 -20.33
N LYS A 411 5.30 -5.36 -19.92
CA LYS A 411 6.65 -5.52 -19.33
C LYS A 411 7.76 -4.92 -20.22
N THR A 412 7.67 -5.11 -21.53
CA THR A 412 8.68 -4.65 -22.50
C THR A 412 8.50 -3.21 -22.93
N ARG A 413 7.30 -2.65 -22.72
CA ARG A 413 6.94 -1.25 -23.01
C ARG A 413 6.17 -0.66 -21.82
N PRO A 414 6.84 -0.48 -20.65
CA PRO A 414 6.21 0.10 -19.48
C PRO A 414 5.90 1.59 -19.69
N ILE A 415 5.07 2.15 -18.82
CA ILE A 415 4.79 3.59 -18.76
C ILE A 415 6.08 4.37 -18.49
N GLN A 416 6.23 5.52 -19.16
CA GLN A 416 7.38 6.41 -19.03
C GLN A 416 6.96 7.76 -18.39
N LEU A 417 7.92 8.50 -17.84
CA LEU A 417 7.65 9.75 -17.14
C LEU A 417 7.10 10.83 -18.09
N GLU A 418 7.61 10.86 -19.32
CA GLU A 418 7.23 11.81 -20.37
C GLU A 418 5.75 11.69 -20.75
N GLU A 419 5.16 10.53 -20.52
CA GLU A 419 3.73 10.29 -20.82
C GLU A 419 2.79 11.03 -19.84
N PHE A 420 3.32 11.55 -18.74
CA PHE A 420 2.57 12.39 -17.80
C PHE A 420 2.56 13.87 -18.17
N GLU A 421 3.37 14.34 -19.13
CA GLU A 421 3.51 15.76 -19.45
C GLU A 421 2.17 16.43 -19.80
N THR A 422 1.32 15.78 -20.59
CA THR A 422 -0.01 16.30 -20.96
C THR A 422 -0.94 16.40 -19.74
N LEU A 423 -0.89 15.41 -18.85
CA LEU A 423 -1.64 15.40 -17.62
C LEU A 423 -1.13 16.50 -16.66
N GLU A 424 0.19 16.73 -16.59
CA GLU A 424 0.78 17.79 -15.77
C GLU A 424 0.40 19.20 -16.25
N GLN A 425 0.39 19.41 -17.58
CA GLN A 425 -0.07 20.65 -18.17
C GLN A 425 -1.55 20.89 -17.87
N TRP A 426 -2.38 19.86 -18.06
CA TRP A 426 -3.81 19.92 -17.73
C TRP A 426 -4.04 20.18 -16.24
N TRP A 427 -3.23 19.63 -15.34
CA TRP A 427 -3.39 19.79 -13.90
C TRP A 427 -3.33 21.25 -13.47
N THR A 428 -2.52 22.04 -14.15
CA THR A 428 -2.33 23.48 -13.85
C THR A 428 -3.52 24.32 -14.35
N ASN A 429 -4.09 23.93 -15.52
CA ASN A 429 -5.26 24.61 -16.11
C ASN A 429 -6.28 23.57 -16.55
N ARG A 430 -7.17 23.20 -15.61
CA ARG A 430 -8.15 22.12 -15.80
C ARG A 430 -9.28 22.55 -16.70
N GLU A 431 -9.38 21.95 -17.87
CA GLU A 431 -10.45 22.13 -18.84
C GLU A 431 -11.00 20.79 -19.30
N GLU A 432 -12.28 20.77 -19.70
CA GLU A 432 -12.88 19.59 -20.29
C GLU A 432 -12.31 19.36 -21.70
N SER A 433 -12.02 18.10 -22.02
CA SER A 433 -11.43 17.68 -23.30
C SER A 433 -11.89 16.26 -23.68
N GLU A 434 -11.35 15.71 -24.74
CA GLU A 434 -11.61 14.31 -25.12
C GLU A 434 -11.14 13.29 -24.08
N VAL A 435 -10.20 13.66 -23.20
CA VAL A 435 -9.65 12.80 -22.13
C VAL A 435 -9.96 13.30 -20.72
N ALA A 436 -10.56 14.48 -20.59
CA ALA A 436 -10.86 15.08 -19.29
C ALA A 436 -12.31 15.58 -19.22
N TRP A 437 -12.96 15.29 -18.09
CA TRP A 437 -14.32 15.74 -17.78
C TRP A 437 -14.49 15.94 -16.29
N ARG A 438 -15.61 16.55 -15.90
CA ARG A 438 -15.93 16.77 -14.49
C ARG A 438 -17.31 16.28 -14.12
N MET A 439 -17.48 15.98 -12.84
CA MET A 439 -18.74 15.62 -12.23
C MET A 439 -19.06 16.58 -11.08
N ASP A 440 -20.24 17.19 -11.13
CA ASP A 440 -20.81 17.99 -10.05
C ASP A 440 -21.43 17.05 -9.00
N MET A 441 -20.73 16.84 -7.89
CA MET A 441 -21.11 15.85 -6.89
C MET A 441 -22.39 16.24 -6.14
N PRO A 442 -22.58 17.48 -5.65
CA PRO A 442 -23.83 17.92 -5.05
C PRO A 442 -25.05 17.69 -5.93
N ARG A 443 -24.94 17.98 -7.22
CA ARG A 443 -26.02 17.76 -8.18
C ARG A 443 -26.36 16.29 -8.34
N VAL A 444 -25.36 15.43 -8.43
CA VAL A 444 -25.55 13.96 -8.52
C VAL A 444 -26.21 13.44 -7.25
N MET A 445 -25.72 13.83 -6.08
CA MET A 445 -26.27 13.41 -4.79
C MET A 445 -27.72 13.90 -4.62
N ALA A 446 -28.03 15.15 -4.94
CA ALA A 446 -29.38 15.70 -4.88
C ALA A 446 -30.35 14.91 -5.77
N ARG A 447 -29.96 14.67 -7.03
CA ARG A 447 -30.76 13.89 -7.96
C ARG A 447 -31.07 12.49 -7.44
N GLN A 448 -30.08 11.77 -6.93
CA GLN A 448 -30.30 10.41 -6.42
C GLN A 448 -31.11 10.41 -5.13
N ARG A 449 -30.95 11.43 -4.28
CA ARG A 449 -31.78 11.64 -3.09
C ARG A 449 -33.24 11.81 -3.47
N ASP A 450 -33.54 12.67 -4.45
CA ASP A 450 -34.90 12.92 -4.93
C ASP A 450 -35.54 11.65 -5.52
N LEU A 451 -34.76 10.87 -6.29
CA LEU A 451 -35.24 9.59 -6.85
C LEU A 451 -35.48 8.53 -5.76
N ALA A 452 -34.71 8.52 -4.70
CA ALA A 452 -34.85 7.59 -3.58
C ALA A 452 -35.99 7.98 -2.61
N GLN A 453 -36.39 9.26 -2.57
CA GLN A 453 -37.32 9.81 -1.58
C GLN A 453 -38.67 9.08 -1.56
N PRO A 454 -39.33 8.77 -2.68
CA PRO A 454 -40.62 8.05 -2.64
C PRO A 454 -40.54 6.66 -1.94
N HIS A 455 -39.42 5.97 -2.10
CA HIS A 455 -39.18 4.68 -1.44
C HIS A 455 -38.86 4.86 0.05
N ARG A 456 -38.16 5.92 0.43
CA ARG A 456 -37.90 6.26 1.83
C ARG A 456 -39.21 6.62 2.57
N ASP A 457 -40.06 7.43 1.95
CA ASP A 457 -41.36 7.80 2.50
C ASP A 457 -42.26 6.56 2.67
N ALA A 458 -42.31 5.69 1.67
CA ALA A 458 -43.07 4.43 1.76
C ALA A 458 -42.51 3.48 2.85
N ALA A 459 -41.17 3.47 3.04
CA ALA A 459 -40.54 2.68 4.10
C ALA A 459 -40.87 3.22 5.49
N GLU A 460 -40.90 4.53 5.66
CA GLU A 460 -41.25 5.21 6.91
C GLU A 460 -42.72 4.98 7.26
N GLU A 461 -43.62 5.17 6.29
CA GLU A 461 -45.06 4.88 6.46
C GLU A 461 -45.32 3.42 6.87
N ALA A 462 -44.67 2.46 6.18
CA ALA A 462 -44.81 1.04 6.51
C ALA A 462 -44.23 0.73 7.91
N THR A 463 -43.16 1.39 8.32
CA THR A 463 -42.57 1.26 9.66
C THR A 463 -43.50 1.79 10.74
N GLU A 464 -44.17 2.91 10.51
CA GLU A 464 -45.13 3.49 11.43
C GLU A 464 -46.38 2.59 11.57
N GLN A 465 -46.88 2.08 10.45
CA GLN A 465 -48.00 1.11 10.45
C GLN A 465 -47.61 -0.16 11.20
N ALA A 466 -46.41 -0.70 11.00
CA ALA A 466 -45.91 -1.85 11.75
C ALA A 466 -45.85 -1.58 13.25
N ARG A 467 -45.37 -0.41 13.66
CA ARG A 467 -45.30 0.01 15.08
C ARG A 467 -46.72 0.05 15.71
N ASN A 468 -47.68 0.63 15.01
CA ASN A 468 -49.07 0.73 15.48
C ASN A 468 -49.71 -0.65 15.60
N LEU A 469 -49.48 -1.55 14.63
CA LEU A 469 -49.97 -2.93 14.66
C LEU A 469 -49.32 -3.73 15.80
N LYS A 470 -48.06 -3.54 16.10
CA LYS A 470 -47.38 -4.17 17.24
C LYS A 470 -48.05 -3.83 18.57
N ILE A 471 -48.31 -2.55 18.81
CA ILE A 471 -48.98 -2.07 20.03
C ILE A 471 -50.39 -2.69 20.14
N ARG A 472 -51.12 -2.78 19.02
CA ARG A 472 -52.48 -3.38 18.99
C ARG A 472 -52.45 -4.90 19.22
N ALA A 473 -51.48 -5.60 18.63
CA ALA A 473 -51.31 -7.04 18.82
C ALA A 473 -50.93 -7.40 20.27
N GLU A 474 -50.11 -6.59 20.93
CA GLU A 474 -49.76 -6.77 22.34
C GLU A 474 -50.96 -6.57 23.29
N LYS A 475 -51.89 -5.70 22.93
CA LYS A 475 -53.13 -5.44 23.72
C LYS A 475 -54.30 -6.39 23.39
N ALA A 476 -54.21 -7.18 22.32
CA ALA A 476 -55.30 -8.09 21.90
C ALA A 476 -55.37 -9.30 22.83
N LEU A 477 -56.53 -9.47 23.46
CA LEU A 477 -56.87 -10.60 24.34
C LEU A 477 -57.29 -11.84 23.55
N ASP A 478 -57.95 -11.65 22.39
CA ASP A 478 -58.38 -12.74 21.52
C ASP A 478 -57.18 -13.30 20.72
N PRO A 479 -56.89 -14.62 20.85
CA PRO A 479 -55.78 -15.26 20.15
C PRO A 479 -55.90 -15.17 18.61
N LYS A 480 -57.10 -15.22 18.04
CA LYS A 480 -57.30 -15.11 16.58
C LYS A 480 -57.01 -13.69 16.09
N LEU A 481 -57.53 -12.68 16.79
CA LEU A 481 -57.24 -11.29 16.47
C LEU A 481 -55.75 -10.97 16.59
N ARG A 482 -55.11 -11.48 17.64
CA ARG A 482 -53.66 -11.32 17.85
C ARG A 482 -52.84 -11.94 16.71
N ALA A 483 -53.20 -13.15 16.27
CA ALA A 483 -52.54 -13.82 15.14
C ALA A 483 -52.71 -13.02 13.83
N GLN A 484 -53.93 -12.48 13.58
CA GLN A 484 -54.19 -11.66 12.41
C GLN A 484 -53.38 -10.34 12.42
N LEU A 485 -53.32 -9.64 13.56
CA LEU A 485 -52.54 -8.41 13.73
C LEU A 485 -51.06 -8.69 13.58
N THR A 486 -50.54 -9.82 14.07
CA THR A 486 -49.15 -10.24 13.91
C THR A 486 -48.81 -10.52 12.45
N ALA A 487 -49.72 -11.16 11.70
CA ALA A 487 -49.52 -11.38 10.26
C ALA A 487 -49.43 -10.05 9.47
N GLN A 488 -50.32 -9.09 9.80
CA GLN A 488 -50.28 -7.74 9.21
C GLN A 488 -48.98 -6.99 9.60
N LEU A 489 -48.55 -7.06 10.86
CA LEU A 489 -47.29 -6.51 11.34
C LEU A 489 -46.10 -7.02 10.50
N ASN A 490 -45.98 -8.34 10.37
CA ASN A 490 -44.89 -8.95 9.59
C ASN A 490 -44.93 -8.53 8.12
N ALA A 491 -46.11 -8.34 7.52
CA ALA A 491 -46.23 -7.83 6.16
C ALA A 491 -45.70 -6.40 6.02
N HIS A 492 -46.10 -5.50 6.95
CA HIS A 492 -45.62 -4.12 6.93
C HIS A 492 -44.09 -4.01 7.24
N GLU A 493 -43.57 -4.81 8.15
CA GLU A 493 -42.14 -4.89 8.40
C GLU A 493 -41.35 -5.36 7.17
N ARG A 494 -41.91 -6.30 6.40
CA ARG A 494 -41.32 -6.76 5.14
C ARG A 494 -41.36 -5.64 4.10
N THR A 495 -42.51 -4.98 3.90
CA THR A 495 -42.64 -3.84 2.98
C THR A 495 -41.66 -2.71 3.34
N ALA A 496 -41.52 -2.37 4.63
CA ALA A 496 -40.58 -1.36 5.10
C ALA A 496 -39.14 -1.70 4.73
N ARG A 497 -38.73 -2.97 4.94
CA ARG A 497 -37.37 -3.43 4.56
C ARG A 497 -37.14 -3.39 3.05
N GLU A 498 -38.11 -3.86 2.26
CA GLU A 498 -38.05 -3.87 0.80
C GLU A 498 -37.97 -2.44 0.24
N GLN A 499 -38.82 -1.53 0.70
CA GLN A 499 -38.81 -0.13 0.25
C GLN A 499 -37.54 0.60 0.69
N LYS A 500 -37.06 0.38 1.91
CA LYS A 500 -35.79 0.93 2.37
C LYS A 500 -34.62 0.44 1.50
N ALA A 501 -34.55 -0.87 1.21
CA ALA A 501 -33.52 -1.45 0.37
C ALA A 501 -33.52 -0.87 -1.04
N GLN A 502 -34.72 -0.64 -1.62
CA GLN A 502 -34.86 0.01 -2.93
C GLN A 502 -34.39 1.47 -2.89
N GLY A 503 -34.82 2.23 -1.89
CA GLY A 503 -34.39 3.62 -1.70
C GLY A 503 -32.87 3.74 -1.51
N ASP A 504 -32.29 2.87 -0.69
CA ASP A 504 -30.85 2.83 -0.48
C ASP A 504 -30.12 2.43 -1.77
N ALA A 505 -30.58 1.44 -2.52
CA ALA A 505 -29.99 1.05 -3.79
C ALA A 505 -29.97 2.21 -4.80
N ILE A 506 -31.04 3.01 -4.88
CA ILE A 506 -31.11 4.20 -5.74
C ILE A 506 -30.13 5.28 -5.24
N TYR A 507 -30.18 5.61 -3.96
CA TYR A 507 -29.36 6.66 -3.36
C TYR A 507 -27.87 6.38 -3.54
N TYR A 508 -27.42 5.16 -3.23
CA TYR A 508 -26.02 4.79 -3.28
C TYR A 508 -25.44 4.73 -4.69
N THR A 509 -26.26 4.78 -5.76
CA THR A 509 -25.73 4.97 -7.12
C THR A 509 -25.01 6.31 -7.31
N ALA A 510 -25.30 7.32 -6.46
CA ALA A 510 -24.55 8.57 -6.45
C ALA A 510 -23.04 8.38 -6.23
N PHE A 511 -22.67 7.34 -5.49
CA PHE A 511 -21.29 7.04 -5.10
C PHE A 511 -20.62 6.00 -6.00
N ASN A 512 -21.20 5.70 -7.16
CA ASN A 512 -20.50 5.02 -8.25
C ASN A 512 -19.55 6.04 -8.90
N LEU A 513 -18.28 5.95 -8.55
CA LEU A 513 -17.22 6.84 -9.04
C LEU A 513 -16.59 6.34 -10.36
N ASP A 514 -17.04 5.20 -10.90
CA ASP A 514 -16.62 4.71 -12.22
C ASP A 514 -17.44 5.36 -13.32
N GLN A 515 -17.28 6.68 -13.50
CA GLN A 515 -18.02 7.45 -14.50
C GLN A 515 -17.37 7.29 -15.87
N LYS A 516 -18.17 6.97 -16.88
CA LYS A 516 -17.70 6.91 -18.28
C LYS A 516 -17.39 8.32 -18.78
N ASN A 517 -16.37 8.42 -19.64
CA ASN A 517 -16.01 9.67 -20.29
C ASN A 517 -17.13 10.10 -21.27
N PRO A 518 -17.84 11.21 -21.01
CA PRO A 518 -18.94 11.67 -21.89
C PRO A 518 -18.42 12.31 -23.19
N ASN A 519 -17.14 12.70 -23.23
CA ASN A 519 -16.54 13.44 -24.33
C ASN A 519 -15.80 12.53 -25.32
N ARG A 520 -15.73 11.23 -25.04
CA ARG A 520 -15.01 10.28 -25.89
C ARG A 520 -15.71 10.13 -27.23
N LYS A 521 -15.07 10.64 -28.28
CA LYS A 521 -15.45 10.36 -29.68
C LYS A 521 -14.95 8.95 -30.04
N GLY A 522 -15.70 7.94 -29.70
CA GLY A 522 -15.46 6.56 -30.11
C GLY A 522 -16.66 6.07 -30.85
N GLU A 523 -16.44 5.23 -31.86
CA GLU A 523 -17.49 4.44 -32.45
C GLU A 523 -18.34 3.81 -31.35
N ILE A 524 -19.47 4.42 -31.06
CA ILE A 524 -20.54 3.71 -30.40
C ILE A 524 -20.93 2.67 -31.43
N GLU A 525 -20.38 1.46 -31.34
CA GLU A 525 -21.01 0.32 -31.96
C GLU A 525 -22.40 0.26 -31.38
N TYR A 526 -23.35 0.86 -32.09
CA TYR A 526 -24.77 0.68 -31.83
C TYR A 526 -25.11 -0.77 -32.17
N ARG A 527 -24.76 -1.66 -31.27
CA ARG A 527 -25.30 -3.01 -31.30
C ARG A 527 -26.78 -2.92 -30.98
N THR A 528 -27.58 -3.36 -31.92
CA THR A 528 -29.02 -3.42 -31.69
C THR A 528 -29.33 -4.35 -30.49
N PRO A 529 -30.42 -4.13 -29.76
CA PRO A 529 -30.85 -5.07 -28.71
C PRO A 529 -30.91 -6.52 -29.18
N ALA A 530 -31.22 -6.75 -30.43
CA ALA A 530 -31.26 -8.08 -31.03
C ALA A 530 -29.86 -8.72 -31.17
N GLU A 531 -28.83 -7.95 -31.51
CA GLU A 531 -27.43 -8.42 -31.58
C GLU A 531 -26.91 -8.73 -30.17
N LEU A 532 -27.19 -7.87 -29.19
CA LEU A 532 -26.81 -8.09 -27.78
C LEU A 532 -27.47 -9.35 -27.21
N ILE A 533 -28.75 -9.58 -27.50
CA ILE A 533 -29.46 -10.80 -27.10
C ILE A 533 -28.83 -12.02 -27.75
N THR A 534 -28.47 -11.95 -29.02
CA THR A 534 -27.80 -13.03 -29.73
C THR A 534 -26.46 -13.40 -29.11
N ASP A 535 -25.63 -12.41 -28.73
CA ASP A 535 -24.34 -12.63 -28.07
C ASP A 535 -24.52 -13.22 -26.65
N ILE A 536 -25.52 -12.77 -25.89
CA ILE A 536 -25.85 -13.33 -24.59
C ILE A 536 -26.25 -14.80 -24.72
N ILE A 537 -27.10 -15.15 -25.68
CA ILE A 537 -27.51 -16.53 -25.95
C ILE A 537 -26.30 -17.38 -26.34
N ALA A 538 -25.42 -16.88 -27.20
CA ALA A 538 -24.20 -17.58 -27.61
C ALA A 538 -23.25 -17.84 -26.42
N SER A 539 -23.07 -16.85 -25.55
CA SER A 539 -22.26 -16.97 -24.31
C SER A 539 -22.87 -17.97 -23.34
N GLN A 540 -24.19 -17.94 -23.13
CA GLN A 540 -24.87 -18.95 -22.32
C GLN A 540 -24.71 -20.36 -22.86
N GLN A 541 -24.76 -20.52 -24.19
CA GLN A 541 -24.57 -21.82 -24.81
C GLN A 541 -23.14 -22.34 -24.63
N GLN A 542 -22.15 -21.48 -24.70
CA GLN A 542 -20.75 -21.84 -24.39
C GLN A 542 -20.59 -22.28 -22.93
N ILE A 543 -21.16 -21.56 -21.99
CA ILE A 543 -21.15 -21.91 -20.57
C ILE A 543 -21.82 -23.29 -20.35
N LEU A 544 -22.96 -23.54 -20.95
CA LEU A 544 -23.64 -24.83 -20.88
C LEU A 544 -22.81 -25.98 -21.46
N ASN A 545 -22.08 -25.74 -22.55
CA ASN A 545 -21.22 -26.73 -23.16
C ASN A 545 -20.01 -27.04 -22.27
N LEU A 546 -19.42 -26.02 -21.64
CA LEU A 546 -18.32 -26.19 -20.67
C LEU A 546 -18.78 -26.95 -19.42
N LEU A 547 -19.96 -26.63 -18.89
CA LEU A 547 -20.54 -27.35 -17.75
C LEU A 547 -20.81 -28.82 -18.09
N LYS A 548 -21.34 -29.13 -19.29
CA LYS A 548 -21.52 -30.51 -19.74
C LYS A 548 -20.18 -31.26 -19.92
N ALA A 549 -19.15 -30.58 -20.39
CA ALA A 549 -17.81 -31.18 -20.51
C ALA A 549 -17.20 -31.51 -19.12
N ILE A 550 -17.41 -30.63 -18.14
CA ILE A 550 -17.00 -30.86 -16.74
C ILE A 550 -17.77 -32.04 -16.14
N ASP A 551 -19.09 -32.11 -16.33
CA ASP A 551 -19.95 -33.18 -15.83
C ASP A 551 -19.55 -34.54 -16.42
N GLN A 552 -19.21 -34.60 -17.70
CA GLN A 552 -18.70 -35.81 -18.35
C GLN A 552 -17.31 -36.25 -17.83
N THR A 553 -16.46 -35.31 -17.43
CA THR A 553 -15.15 -35.64 -16.84
C THR A 553 -15.25 -36.09 -15.38
N THR A 554 -16.24 -35.59 -14.63
CA THR A 554 -16.49 -36.00 -13.23
C THR A 554 -17.24 -37.32 -13.10
N THR A 555 -17.92 -37.78 -14.14
CA THR A 555 -18.67 -39.05 -14.14
C THR A 555 -17.79 -40.24 -14.61
N THR A 556 -16.51 -40.01 -14.99
CA THR A 556 -15.57 -41.01 -15.52
C THR A 556 -14.41 -41.34 -14.56
N VAL A 557 -14.50 -40.86 -13.29
CA VAL A 557 -13.53 -41.20 -12.21
C VAL A 557 -14.18 -42.13 -11.18
#